data_fa00841d5ebe62acea78617cddd61a6a
#
_entry.id   fa00841d5ebe62acea78617cddd61a6a
#
_cell.length_a   1.000
_cell.length_b   1.000
_cell.length_c   1.000
_cell.angle_alpha   90.00
_cell.angle_beta   90.00
_cell.angle_gamma   90.00
#
_symmetry.space_group_name_H-M   'P 1'
#
loop_
_entity.id
_entity.type
_entity.pdbx_description
1 polymer ?
#
loop_
_entity_poly.entity_id
_entity_poly.type
_entity_poly.pdbx_seq_one_letter_code
_entity_poly.pdbx_strand_id
1 'polypeptide(L)'
;MGQCLIQKRFLINNYLIAFGRISPILLGVYCGLIYYLSSQSSLPIEPLFLHQDKLIHAAAYAVMGLLAYTLLRHYFRLRYVSFLAWLFCVLYGLSDEWHQSFVAGRDADALDWLADSVGAGLAIYKLNYWLAKKTI
;
A
#
# COMPACT_ATOMS: atom_id res chain seq x y z
N MET A 1 7.56 36.16 -1.11
CA MET A 1 7.79 34.74 -1.43
C MET A 1 7.78 33.82 -0.19
N GLY A 2 8.31 34.22 0.96
CA GLY A 2 8.40 33.38 2.17
C GLY A 2 7.03 33.02 2.81
N GLN A 3 6.08 33.93 2.88
CA GLN A 3 4.76 33.68 3.50
C GLN A 3 3.96 32.59 2.75
N CYS A 4 4.01 32.56 1.42
CA CYS A 4 3.32 31.56 0.61
C CYS A 4 3.88 30.13 0.84
N LEU A 5 5.19 30.00 1.07
CA LEU A 5 5.82 28.72 1.37
C LEU A 5 5.47 28.22 2.78
N ILE A 6 5.41 29.10 3.75
CA ILE A 6 5.00 28.77 5.13
C ILE A 6 3.54 28.31 5.15
N GLN A 7 2.66 29.00 4.47
CA GLN A 7 1.25 28.64 4.39
C GLN A 7 1.02 27.28 3.69
N LYS A 8 1.75 27.02 2.60
CA LYS A 8 1.72 25.69 1.92
C LYS A 8 2.22 24.58 2.83
N ARG A 9 3.31 24.79 3.58
CA ARG A 9 3.82 23.79 4.55
C ARG A 9 2.81 23.51 5.66
N PHE A 10 2.16 24.55 6.20
CA PHE A 10 1.13 24.41 7.24
C PHE A 10 -0.07 23.59 6.74
N LEU A 11 -0.59 23.87 5.54
CA LEU A 11 -1.69 23.14 4.95
C LEU A 11 -1.33 21.66 4.72
N ILE A 12 -0.18 21.38 4.12
CA ILE A 12 0.29 20.00 3.88
C ILE A 12 0.41 19.22 5.20
N ASN A 13 0.93 19.86 6.24
CA ASN A 13 1.09 19.21 7.55
C ASN A 13 -0.27 18.88 8.18
N ASN A 14 -1.26 19.78 8.09
CA ASN A 14 -2.60 19.53 8.59
C ASN A 14 -3.31 18.40 7.82
N TYR A 15 -3.16 18.33 6.49
CA TYR A 15 -3.69 17.22 5.68
C TYR A 15 -3.04 15.88 6.06
N LEU A 16 -1.72 15.85 6.25
CA LEU A 16 -1.02 14.63 6.66
C LEU A 16 -1.44 14.17 8.06
N ILE A 17 -1.69 15.09 8.98
CA ILE A 17 -2.18 14.78 10.33
C ILE A 17 -3.61 14.22 10.25
N ALA A 18 -4.51 14.89 9.52
CA ALA A 18 -5.89 14.44 9.38
C ALA A 18 -5.96 13.06 8.71
N PHE A 19 -5.23 12.87 7.61
CA PHE A 19 -5.17 11.58 6.91
C PHE A 19 -4.54 10.49 7.77
N GLY A 20 -3.51 10.81 8.56
CA GLY A 20 -2.88 9.90 9.50
C GLY A 20 -3.85 9.37 10.56
N ARG A 21 -4.80 10.19 11.04
CA ARG A 21 -5.80 9.79 12.04
C ARG A 21 -6.80 8.75 11.51
N ILE A 22 -7.18 8.85 10.25
CA ILE A 22 -8.14 7.92 9.62
C ILE A 22 -7.45 6.71 8.97
N SER A 23 -6.13 6.74 8.82
CA SER A 23 -5.38 5.68 8.15
C SER A 23 -5.54 4.28 8.75
N PRO A 24 -5.74 4.07 10.08
CA PRO A 24 -6.03 2.74 10.61
C PRO A 24 -7.33 2.15 10.05
N ILE A 25 -8.37 2.97 9.96
CA ILE A 25 -9.67 2.57 9.43
C ILE A 25 -9.55 2.27 7.93
N LEU A 26 -8.89 3.17 7.19
CA LEU A 26 -8.68 2.99 5.75
C LEU A 26 -7.86 1.74 5.44
N LEU A 27 -6.79 1.49 6.19
CA LEU A 27 -5.97 0.29 6.02
C LEU A 27 -6.77 -0.97 6.34
N GLY A 28 -7.54 -0.99 7.44
CA GLY A 28 -8.37 -2.13 7.82
C GLY A 28 -9.44 -2.44 6.77
N VAL A 29 -10.15 -1.41 6.27
CA VAL A 29 -11.14 -1.55 5.19
C VAL A 29 -10.48 -2.05 3.91
N TYR A 30 -9.29 -1.53 3.58
CA TYR A 30 -8.56 -1.92 2.39
C TYR A 30 -8.05 -3.37 2.46
N CYS A 31 -7.53 -3.81 3.61
CA CYS A 31 -7.19 -5.21 3.84
C CYS A 31 -8.43 -6.12 3.68
N GLY A 32 -9.56 -5.72 4.25
CA GLY A 32 -10.82 -6.45 4.06
C GLY A 32 -11.28 -6.53 2.60
N LEU A 33 -11.07 -5.45 1.83
CA LEU A 33 -11.35 -5.43 0.39
C LEU A 33 -10.44 -6.40 -0.39
N ILE A 34 -9.14 -6.38 -0.13
CA ILE A 34 -8.19 -7.33 -0.75
C ILE A 34 -8.63 -8.76 -0.43
N TYR A 35 -8.87 -9.08 0.84
CA TYR A 35 -9.33 -10.40 1.27
C TYR A 35 -10.63 -10.82 0.56
N TYR A 36 -11.60 -9.90 0.45
CA TYR A 36 -12.85 -10.17 -0.26
C TYR A 36 -12.62 -10.49 -1.74
N LEU A 37 -11.80 -9.68 -2.43
CA LEU A 37 -11.49 -9.90 -3.85
C LEU A 37 -10.69 -11.18 -4.07
N SER A 38 -9.78 -11.49 -3.16
CA SER A 38 -8.98 -12.71 -3.13
C SER A 38 -9.82 -13.98 -2.93
N SER A 39 -10.95 -13.85 -2.23
CA SER A 39 -11.91 -14.94 -1.99
C SER A 39 -12.82 -15.25 -3.19
N GLN A 40 -12.79 -14.43 -4.26
CA GLN A 40 -13.60 -14.68 -5.46
C GLN A 40 -12.91 -15.71 -6.36
N SER A 41 -13.66 -16.71 -6.84
CA SER A 41 -13.17 -17.74 -7.75
C SER A 41 -12.71 -17.20 -9.11
N SER A 42 -13.28 -16.07 -9.54
CA SER A 42 -12.85 -15.32 -10.73
C SER A 42 -13.20 -13.85 -10.55
N LEU A 43 -12.33 -12.96 -11.02
CA LEU A 43 -12.66 -11.55 -11.16
C LEU A 43 -13.26 -11.33 -12.55
N PRO A 44 -14.28 -10.47 -12.71
CA PRO A 44 -14.91 -10.17 -13.99
C PRO A 44 -14.04 -9.23 -14.85
N ILE A 45 -12.75 -9.52 -14.94
CA ILE A 45 -11.76 -8.74 -15.69
C ILE A 45 -11.15 -9.67 -16.71
N GLU A 46 -11.52 -9.49 -17.98
CA GLU A 46 -10.84 -10.19 -19.06
C GLU A 46 -9.43 -9.60 -19.26
N PRO A 47 -8.40 -10.44 -19.36
CA PRO A 47 -7.04 -9.94 -19.55
C PRO A 47 -6.88 -9.31 -20.93
N LEU A 48 -6.49 -8.03 -20.97
CA LEU A 48 -6.20 -7.29 -22.20
C LEU A 48 -4.80 -7.60 -22.75
N PHE A 49 -3.89 -8.05 -21.88
CA PHE A 49 -2.52 -8.40 -22.23
C PHE A 49 -1.92 -9.39 -21.22
N LEU A 50 -0.81 -10.02 -21.61
CA LEU A 50 -0.10 -10.99 -20.79
C LEU A 50 0.41 -10.34 -19.48
N HIS A 51 0.24 -11.03 -18.35
CA HIS A 51 0.65 -10.56 -17.01
C HIS A 51 -0.05 -9.28 -16.51
N GLN A 52 -1.26 -8.99 -17.00
CA GLN A 52 -2.07 -7.88 -16.47
C GLN A 52 -2.38 -8.05 -14.99
N ASP A 53 -2.58 -9.27 -14.52
CA ASP A 53 -2.78 -9.65 -13.12
C ASP A 53 -1.65 -9.13 -12.22
N LYS A 54 -0.40 -9.30 -12.60
CA LYS A 54 0.78 -8.83 -11.85
C LYS A 54 0.79 -7.30 -11.68
N LEU A 55 0.33 -6.56 -12.69
CA LEU A 55 0.20 -5.10 -12.58
C LEU A 55 -0.93 -4.70 -11.65
N ILE A 56 -2.03 -5.45 -11.64
CA ILE A 56 -3.16 -5.23 -10.73
C ILE A 56 -2.69 -5.47 -9.28
N HIS A 57 -1.98 -6.58 -9.03
CA HIS A 57 -1.37 -6.90 -7.74
C HIS A 57 -0.42 -5.78 -7.29
N ALA A 58 0.55 -5.41 -8.12
CA ALA A 58 1.49 -4.33 -7.80
C ALA A 58 0.79 -3.00 -7.50
N ALA A 59 -0.25 -2.63 -8.25
CA ALA A 59 -1.02 -1.41 -8.02
C ALA A 59 -1.82 -1.47 -6.72
N ALA A 60 -2.48 -2.60 -6.43
CA ALA A 60 -3.24 -2.80 -5.21
C ALA A 60 -2.33 -2.70 -3.97
N TYR A 61 -1.19 -3.37 -3.99
CA TYR A 61 -0.24 -3.33 -2.87
C TYR A 61 0.55 -2.02 -2.80
N ALA A 62 0.69 -1.28 -3.89
CA ALA A 62 1.18 0.10 -3.84
C ALA A 62 0.27 0.99 -2.97
N VAL A 63 -1.06 0.88 -3.13
CA VAL A 63 -2.03 1.60 -2.29
C VAL A 63 -1.94 1.13 -0.83
N MET A 64 -1.89 -0.18 -0.57
CA MET A 64 -1.71 -0.73 0.77
C MET A 64 -0.44 -0.19 1.43
N GLY A 65 0.67 -0.15 0.71
CA GLY A 65 1.95 0.37 1.19
C GLY A 65 1.87 1.84 1.58
N LEU A 66 1.18 2.67 0.80
CA LEU A 66 0.95 4.09 1.15
C LEU A 66 0.13 4.24 2.42
N LEU A 67 -0.93 3.44 2.60
CA LEU A 67 -1.78 3.45 3.80
C LEU A 67 -1.00 2.97 5.02
N ALA A 68 -0.28 1.86 4.94
CA ALA A 68 0.54 1.31 6.01
C ALA A 68 1.66 2.27 6.42
N TYR A 69 2.37 2.85 5.44
CA TYR A 69 3.41 3.84 5.72
C TYR A 69 2.86 5.07 6.41
N THR A 70 1.72 5.59 5.96
CA THR A 70 1.08 6.78 6.54
C THR A 70 0.63 6.53 7.96
N LEU A 71 0.03 5.36 8.22
CA LEU A 71 -0.34 4.90 9.56
C LEU A 71 0.86 4.86 10.49
N LEU A 72 1.89 4.10 10.12
CA LEU A 72 3.06 3.90 10.98
C LEU A 72 3.83 5.21 11.22
N ARG A 73 3.95 6.05 10.20
CA ARG A 73 4.59 7.35 10.33
C ARG A 73 3.82 8.31 11.24
N HIS A 74 2.50 8.22 11.27
CA HIS A 74 1.67 9.09 12.11
C HIS A 74 1.76 8.71 13.60
N TYR A 75 1.64 7.41 13.90
CA TYR A 75 1.57 6.93 15.30
C TYR A 75 2.94 6.60 15.91
N PHE A 76 3.94 6.30 15.09
CA PHE A 76 5.23 5.84 15.55
C PHE A 76 6.36 6.69 14.96
N ARG A 77 7.25 7.20 15.84
CA ARG A 77 8.48 7.89 15.44
C ARG A 77 9.64 6.91 15.32
N LEU A 78 9.48 5.90 14.50
CA LEU A 78 10.46 4.84 14.33
C LEU A 78 11.39 5.13 13.15
N ARG A 79 12.69 4.83 13.33
CA ARG A 79 13.68 4.96 12.27
C ARG A 79 13.36 4.08 11.05
N TYR A 80 12.72 2.94 11.29
CA TYR A 80 12.47 1.90 10.28
C TYR A 80 11.03 1.85 9.78
N VAL A 81 10.30 2.97 9.86
CA VAL A 81 8.87 3.02 9.43
C VAL A 81 8.67 2.51 8.01
N SER A 82 9.52 2.91 7.05
CA SER A 82 9.41 2.43 5.67
C SER A 82 9.58 0.93 5.55
N PHE A 83 10.54 0.37 6.27
CA PHE A 83 10.78 -1.07 6.28
C PHE A 83 9.62 -1.83 6.93
N LEU A 84 9.09 -1.35 8.06
CA LEU A 84 7.96 -1.99 8.75
C LEU A 84 6.68 -1.95 7.92
N ALA A 85 6.42 -0.82 7.22
CA ALA A 85 5.29 -0.72 6.31
C ALA A 85 5.41 -1.69 5.12
N TRP A 86 6.60 -1.80 4.55
CA TRP A 86 6.88 -2.74 3.49
C TRP A 86 6.77 -4.20 3.98
N LEU A 87 7.35 -4.52 5.13
CA LEU A 87 7.28 -5.86 5.72
C LEU A 87 5.83 -6.28 6.00
N PHE A 88 4.99 -5.35 6.47
CA PHE A 88 3.55 -5.60 6.62
C PHE A 88 2.92 -6.03 5.29
N CYS A 89 3.18 -5.30 4.20
CA CYS A 89 2.64 -5.64 2.88
C CYS A 89 3.16 -6.98 2.38
N VAL A 90 4.44 -7.29 2.55
CA VAL A 90 5.05 -8.57 2.17
C VAL A 90 4.39 -9.74 2.91
N LEU A 91 4.19 -9.60 4.23
CA LEU A 91 3.56 -10.65 5.03
C LEU A 91 2.06 -10.79 4.72
N TYR A 92 1.38 -9.67 4.47
CA TYR A 92 -0.03 -9.70 4.07
C TYR A 92 -0.19 -10.36 2.71
N GLY A 93 0.66 -10.02 1.71
CA GLY A 93 0.67 -10.67 0.40
C GLY A 93 0.93 -12.17 0.49
N LEU A 94 1.88 -12.60 1.35
CA LEU A 94 2.11 -14.02 1.57
C LEU A 94 0.86 -14.71 2.16
N SER A 95 0.16 -14.06 3.10
CA SER A 95 -1.09 -14.61 3.66
C SER A 95 -2.22 -14.63 2.64
N ASP A 96 -2.24 -13.67 1.70
CA ASP A 96 -3.20 -13.58 0.62
C ASP A 96 -3.02 -14.74 -0.39
N GLU A 97 -1.79 -14.98 -0.84
CA GLU A 97 -1.46 -16.11 -1.72
C GLU A 97 -1.78 -17.46 -1.06
N TRP A 98 -1.45 -17.57 0.24
CA TRP A 98 -1.81 -18.77 0.99
C TRP A 98 -3.34 -18.95 1.06
N HIS A 99 -4.10 -17.87 1.28
CA HIS A 99 -5.56 -17.92 1.25
C HIS A 99 -6.10 -18.34 -0.12
N GLN A 100 -5.56 -17.77 -1.20
CA GLN A 100 -5.97 -18.09 -2.58
C GLN A 100 -5.77 -19.56 -2.92
N SER A 101 -4.76 -20.24 -2.37
CA SER A 101 -4.55 -21.67 -2.56
C SER A 101 -5.71 -22.57 -2.13
N PHE A 102 -6.63 -22.05 -1.28
CA PHE A 102 -7.85 -22.76 -0.84
C PHE A 102 -9.11 -22.32 -1.59
N VAL A 103 -9.02 -21.32 -2.48
CA VAL A 103 -10.16 -20.79 -3.23
C VAL A 103 -10.29 -21.53 -4.56
N ALA A 104 -11.44 -22.15 -4.82
CA ALA A 104 -11.69 -22.85 -6.06
C ALA A 104 -11.53 -21.91 -7.28
N GLY A 105 -10.72 -22.32 -8.27
CA GLY A 105 -10.45 -21.52 -9.48
C GLY A 105 -9.35 -20.47 -9.30
N ARG A 106 -8.62 -20.50 -8.17
CA ARG A 106 -7.42 -19.69 -7.92
C ARG A 106 -6.23 -20.60 -7.69
N ASP A 107 -5.07 -20.13 -8.10
CA ASP A 107 -3.77 -20.73 -7.80
C ASP A 107 -2.89 -19.71 -7.09
N ALA A 108 -2.17 -20.14 -6.05
CA ALA A 108 -1.16 -19.29 -5.43
C ALA A 108 0.00 -19.08 -6.42
N ASP A 109 0.36 -17.84 -6.67
CA ASP A 109 1.44 -17.49 -7.60
C ASP A 109 2.52 -16.65 -6.89
N ALA A 110 3.71 -17.20 -6.79
CA ALA A 110 4.86 -16.48 -6.23
C ALA A 110 5.20 -15.17 -6.98
N LEU A 111 4.84 -15.07 -8.27
CA LEU A 111 5.03 -13.83 -9.04
C LEU A 111 4.03 -12.75 -8.63
N ASP A 112 2.82 -13.11 -8.19
CA ASP A 112 1.84 -12.17 -7.64
C ASP A 112 2.34 -11.61 -6.32
N TRP A 113 2.80 -12.48 -5.41
CA TRP A 113 3.44 -12.04 -4.18
C TRP A 113 4.67 -11.14 -4.41
N LEU A 114 5.48 -11.45 -5.43
CA LEU A 114 6.62 -10.59 -5.80
C LEU A 114 6.14 -9.24 -6.32
N ALA A 115 5.11 -9.20 -7.16
CA ALA A 115 4.50 -7.97 -7.68
C ALA A 115 3.95 -7.11 -6.55
N ASP A 116 3.27 -7.70 -5.56
CA ASP A 116 2.78 -7.06 -4.34
C ASP A 116 3.91 -6.38 -3.57
N SER A 117 4.98 -7.14 -3.32
CA SER A 117 6.15 -6.68 -2.57
C SER A 117 6.87 -5.52 -3.25
N VAL A 118 7.03 -5.60 -4.58
CA VAL A 118 7.66 -4.55 -5.41
C VAL A 118 6.77 -3.32 -5.48
N GLY A 119 5.48 -3.49 -5.73
CA GLY A 119 4.50 -2.40 -5.80
C GLY A 119 4.47 -1.57 -4.51
N ALA A 120 4.34 -2.26 -3.36
CA ALA A 120 4.38 -1.62 -2.05
C ALA A 120 5.71 -0.90 -1.80
N GLY A 121 6.83 -1.56 -2.08
CA GLY A 121 8.19 -1.00 -1.87
C GLY A 121 8.43 0.27 -2.67
N LEU A 122 8.08 0.28 -3.96
CA LEU A 122 8.22 1.44 -4.83
C LEU A 122 7.35 2.63 -4.38
N ALA A 123 6.11 2.35 -3.98
CA ALA A 123 5.18 3.39 -3.51
C ALA A 123 5.67 4.03 -2.20
N ILE A 124 6.10 3.21 -1.24
CA ILE A 124 6.65 3.67 0.04
C ILE A 124 7.94 4.48 -0.20
N TYR A 125 8.84 3.99 -1.04
CA TYR A 125 10.08 4.70 -1.37
C TYR A 125 9.81 6.08 -1.96
N LYS A 126 8.93 6.16 -2.97
CA LYS A 126 8.56 7.43 -3.62
C LYS A 126 7.93 8.41 -2.63
N LEU A 127 7.01 7.95 -1.78
CA LEU A 127 6.37 8.80 -0.79
C LEU A 127 7.38 9.30 0.27
N ASN A 128 8.22 8.41 0.79
CA ASN A 128 9.24 8.77 1.77
C ASN A 128 10.24 9.79 1.19
N TYR A 129 10.72 9.56 -0.03
CA TYR A 129 11.60 10.48 -0.74
C TYR A 129 10.95 11.86 -0.95
N TRP A 130 9.70 11.90 -1.40
CA TRP A 130 8.97 13.15 -1.61
C TRP A 130 8.76 13.94 -0.32
N LEU A 131 8.43 13.25 0.79
CA LEU A 131 8.28 13.88 2.10
C LEU A 131 9.61 14.41 2.64
N ALA A 132 10.71 13.67 2.48
CA ALA A 132 12.04 14.11 2.89
C ALA A 132 12.46 15.39 2.14
N LYS A 133 12.22 15.45 0.83
CA LYS A 133 12.55 16.63 0.01
C LYS A 133 11.75 17.88 0.39
N LYS A 134 10.55 17.74 0.95
CA LYS A 134 9.72 18.88 1.40
C LYS A 134 10.07 19.39 2.80
N THR A 135 10.85 18.65 3.54
CA THR A 135 11.26 19.01 4.92
C THR A 135 12.55 19.84 4.94
N ILE A 136 13.32 19.82 3.85
CA ILE A 136 14.50 20.68 3.59
C ILE A 136 14.04 22.00 2.97
#